data_399b766823287344e9e6b27937c95242
#
_entry.id   399b766823287344e9e6b27937c95242
#
_cell.length_a   1.000
_cell.length_b   1.000
_cell.length_c   1.000
_cell.angle_alpha   90.00
_cell.angle_beta   90.00
_cell.angle_gamma   90.00
#
_symmetry.space_group_name_H-M   'P 1'
#
loop_
_entity.id
_entity.type
_entity.pdbx_description
1 polymer ?
#
loop_
_entity_poly.entity_id
_entity_poly.type
_entity_poly.pdbx_seq_one_letter_code
_entity_poly.pdbx_strand_id
1 'polypeptide(L)' 'MEYNYSLTTSYDWKLIHTLRTADMLEAVDAWNKCVDYGDAKEYATYNLSDPSGKMYTKTFYTSGMVSVR' A
#
# COMPACT_ATOMS: atom_id res chain seq x y z
N MET A 1 3.36 -6.86 -21.90
CA MET A 1 3.93 -7.28 -20.65
C MET A 1 3.00 -6.92 -19.49
N GLU A 2 2.81 -7.84 -18.61
CA GLU A 2 1.92 -7.64 -17.47
C GLU A 2 2.65 -7.05 -16.27
N TYR A 3 1.91 -6.27 -15.50
CA TYR A 3 2.42 -5.77 -14.23
C TYR A 3 2.25 -6.87 -13.18
N ASN A 4 3.35 -7.22 -12.54
CA ASN A 4 3.38 -8.30 -11.57
C ASN A 4 3.13 -7.80 -10.15
N TYR A 5 3.37 -6.51 -9.91
CA TYR A 5 3.21 -5.90 -8.59
C TYR A 5 2.23 -4.74 -8.69
N SER A 6 1.36 -4.65 -7.70
CA SER A 6 0.40 -3.55 -7.61
C SER A 6 0.36 -3.05 -6.17
N LEU A 7 0.66 -1.78 -5.97
CA LEU A 7 0.59 -1.12 -4.67
C LEU A 7 -0.54 -0.10 -4.71
N THR A 8 -1.54 -0.32 -3.88
CA THR A 8 -2.72 0.53 -3.78
C THR A 8 -2.68 1.32 -2.48
N THR A 9 -2.95 2.62 -2.57
CA THR A 9 -3.04 3.49 -1.40
C THR A 9 -4.47 4.01 -1.29
N SER A 10 -5.09 3.79 -0.14
CA SER A 10 -6.46 4.25 0.13
C SER A 10 -6.48 5.07 1.42
N TYR A 11 -7.11 6.24 1.37
CA TYR A 11 -7.32 7.11 2.53
C TYR A 11 -8.82 7.22 2.80
N ASP A 12 -9.23 6.93 4.02
CA ASP A 12 -10.61 7.18 4.46
C ASP A 12 -11.66 6.63 3.48
N TRP A 13 -11.50 5.36 3.09
CA TRP A 13 -12.40 4.66 2.15
C TRP A 13 -12.28 5.11 0.70
N LYS A 14 -11.35 6.00 0.40
CA LYS A 14 -11.17 6.51 -0.94
C LYS A 14 -9.83 6.06 -1.51
N LEU A 15 -9.87 5.49 -2.71
CA LEU A 15 -8.65 5.12 -3.42
C LEU A 15 -7.94 6.39 -3.89
N ILE A 16 -6.67 6.54 -3.50
CA ILE A 16 -5.87 7.71 -3.83
C ILE A 16 -4.91 7.43 -4.96
N HIS A 17 -4.23 6.27 -4.90
CA HIS A 17 -3.16 6.00 -5.85
C HIS A 17 -2.97 4.50 -6.05
N THR A 18 -2.55 4.12 -7.25
CA THR A 18 -2.14 2.76 -7.55
C THR A 18 -0.85 2.80 -8.35
N LEU A 19 0.18 2.13 -7.83
CA LEU A 19 1.42 1.91 -8.55
C LEU A 19 1.39 0.49 -9.14
N ARG A 20 1.69 0.38 -10.42
CA ARG A 20 1.81 -0.93 -11.08
C ARG A 20 3.19 -1.02 -11.69
N THR A 21 3.90 -2.10 -11.42
CA THR A 21 5.25 -2.27 -11.91
C THR A 21 5.60 -3.76 -12.06
N ALA A 22 6.50 -4.05 -12.96
CA ALA A 22 7.09 -5.39 -13.09
C ALA A 22 8.40 -5.50 -12.29
N ASP A 23 8.88 -4.39 -11.74
CA ASP A 23 10.14 -4.34 -11.01
C ASP A 23 9.89 -4.54 -9.51
N MET A 24 10.40 -5.66 -8.99
CA MET A 24 10.25 -5.98 -7.57
C MET A 24 10.91 -4.92 -6.68
N LEU A 25 12.06 -4.40 -7.07
CA LEU A 25 12.75 -3.41 -6.25
C LEU A 25 11.97 -2.11 -6.16
N GLU A 26 11.34 -1.69 -7.25
CA GLU A 26 10.48 -0.51 -7.24
C GLU A 26 9.27 -0.72 -6.34
N ALA A 27 8.66 -1.89 -6.43
CA ALA A 27 7.48 -2.22 -5.61
C ALA A 27 7.84 -2.25 -4.13
N VAL A 28 8.94 -2.90 -3.77
CA VAL A 28 9.38 -3.02 -2.38
C VAL A 28 9.78 -1.65 -1.83
N ASP A 29 10.47 -0.84 -2.62
CA ASP A 29 10.86 0.51 -2.21
C ASP A 29 9.63 1.37 -1.92
N ALA A 30 8.65 1.34 -2.81
CA ALA A 30 7.41 2.08 -2.62
C ALA A 30 6.66 1.60 -1.37
N TRP A 31 6.60 0.29 -1.15
CA TRP A 31 5.98 -0.29 0.04
C TRP A 31 6.67 0.19 1.31
N ASN A 32 8.00 0.21 1.31
CA ASN A 32 8.77 0.61 2.49
C ASN A 32 8.64 2.11 2.81
N LYS A 33 8.26 2.92 1.84
CA LYS A 33 8.01 4.35 2.05
C LYS A 33 6.64 4.62 2.66
N CYS A 34 5.76 3.64 2.68
CA CYS A 34 4.45 3.76 3.30
C CYS A 34 4.58 3.52 4.80
N VAL A 35 4.81 4.57 5.58
CA VAL A 35 5.16 4.45 6.99
C VAL A 35 4.23 5.18 7.95
N ASP A 36 3.23 5.89 7.42
CA ASP A 36 2.27 6.61 8.25
C ASP A 36 0.96 6.82 7.49
N TYR A 37 0.02 7.52 8.13
CA TYR A 37 -1.28 7.78 7.52
C TYR A 37 -1.29 8.99 6.57
N GLY A 38 -0.15 9.68 6.41
CA GLY A 38 -0.05 10.81 5.49
C GLY A 38 -1.08 11.89 5.73
N ASP A 39 -1.86 12.22 4.70
CA ASP A 39 -2.90 13.25 4.77
C ASP A 39 -4.28 12.70 5.13
N ALA A 40 -4.38 11.42 5.48
CA ALA A 40 -5.64 10.82 5.85
C ALA A 40 -6.19 11.42 7.15
N LYS A 41 -7.50 11.49 7.25
CA LYS A 41 -8.17 12.04 8.45
C LYS A 41 -8.48 10.95 9.47
N GLU A 42 -8.67 9.73 9.02
CA GLU A 42 -8.97 8.59 9.89
C GLU A 42 -7.93 7.50 9.76
N TYR A 43 -7.62 7.06 8.54
CA TYR A 43 -6.65 5.99 8.31
C TYR A 43 -6.16 5.98 6.87
N ALA A 44 -4.99 5.36 6.69
CA ALA A 44 -4.45 5.07 5.38
C ALA A 44 -4.17 3.58 5.28
N THR A 45 -4.64 2.94 4.23
CA THR A 45 -4.43 1.51 3.97
C THR A 45 -3.59 1.35 2.72
N TYR A 46 -2.55 0.51 2.84
CA TYR A 46 -1.66 0.19 1.73
C TYR A 46 -1.75 -1.30 1.44
N ASN A 47 -2.02 -1.65 0.19
CA ASN A 47 -2.12 -3.04 -0.25
C ASN A 47 -1.08 -3.28 -1.34
N LEU A 48 -0.24 -4.27 -1.15
CA LEU A 48 0.74 -4.69 -2.15
C LEU A 48 0.44 -6.12 -2.56
N SER A 49 0.17 -6.34 -3.84
CA SER A 49 0.02 -7.69 -4.39
C SER A 49 1.23 -8.03 -5.24
N ASP A 50 1.64 -9.30 -5.22
CA ASP A 50 2.80 -9.79 -5.96
C ASP A 50 2.39 -10.76 -7.07
N PRO A 51 3.34 -11.21 -7.91
CA PRO A 51 3.02 -12.10 -9.03
C PRO A 51 2.44 -13.45 -8.62
N SER A 52 2.66 -13.88 -7.40
CA SER A 52 2.12 -15.17 -6.92
C SER A 52 0.66 -15.05 -6.49
N GLY A 53 0.11 -13.83 -6.49
CA GLY A 53 -1.25 -13.58 -6.02
C GLY A 53 -1.33 -13.29 -4.53
N LYS A 54 -0.20 -13.26 -3.84
CA LYS A 54 -0.17 -12.94 -2.41
C LYS A 54 -0.36 -11.46 -2.20
N MET A 55 -1.14 -11.08 -1.19
CA MET A 55 -1.40 -9.69 -0.86
C MET A 55 -0.92 -9.37 0.54
N TYR A 56 -0.24 -8.24 0.66
CA TYR A 56 0.22 -7.69 1.93
C TYR A 56 -0.55 -6.41 2.19
N THR A 57 -1.04 -6.25 3.42
CA THR A 57 -1.85 -5.09 3.80
C THR A 57 -1.30 -4.48 5.06
N LYS A 58 -1.21 -3.15 5.10
CA LYS A 58 -0.91 -2.42 6.33
C LYS A 58 -1.78 -1.19 6.40
N THR A 59 -2.27 -0.89 7.59
CA THR A 59 -3.14 0.25 7.85
C THR A 59 -2.58 1.06 8.99
N PHE A 60 -2.48 2.37 8.78
CA PHE A 60 -2.04 3.32 9.78
C PHE A 60 -3.21 4.22 10.15
N TYR A 61 -3.56 4.24 11.44
CA TYR A 61 -4.66 5.04 11.94
C TYR A 61 -4.15 6.33 12.54
N THR A 62 -4.92 7.40 12.41
CA THR A 62 -4.55 8.69 13.00
C THR A 62 -4.52 8.64 14.53
N SER A 63 -5.14 7.61 15.13
CA SER A 63 -5.08 7.37 16.58
C SER A 63 -3.73 6.81 17.04
N GLY A 64 -2.84 6.45 16.09
CA GLY A 64 -1.56 5.84 16.41
C GLY A 64 -1.52 4.33 16.28
N MET A 65 -2.65 3.69 16.06
CA MET A 65 -2.69 2.24 15.83
C MET A 65 -2.13 1.88 14.47
N VAL A 66 -1.50 0.73 14.39
CA VAL A 66 -0.97 0.17 13.14
C VAL A 66 -1.42 -1.29 13.05
N SER A 67 -1.97 -1.64 11.90
CA SER A 67 -2.38 -3.02 11.61
C SER A 67 -1.56 -3.50 10.40
N VAL A 68 -0.93 -4.66 10.52
CA VAL A 68 -0.13 -5.26 9.45
C VAL A 68 -0.56 -6.71 9.28
N ARG A 69 -0.75 -7.11 8.03
CA ARG A 69 -1.11 -8.49 7.69
C ARG A 69 -0.15 -9.11 6.72
#